data_4f310ee48179c29f01d51e91cb25c792
#
_entry.id   4f310ee48179c29f01d51e91cb25c792
#
_cell.length_a   1.000
_cell.length_b   1.000
_cell.length_c   1.000
_cell.angle_alpha   90.00
_cell.angle_beta   90.00
_cell.angle_gamma   90.00
#
_symmetry.space_group_name_H-M   'P 1'
#
loop_
_entity.id
_entity.type
_entity.pdbx_description
1 polymer ?
#
loop_
_entity_poly.entity_id
_entity_poly.type
_entity_poly.pdbx_seq_one_letter_code
_entity_poly.pdbx_strand_id
1 'polypeptide(L)'
;MTVQKLKLMTIVGTRPEVIRLSEVIKKCDRYFDHYLVHTGQNYDYELNQIFFEDLDLRQPDEYLDVAGGSLGESIGNVIARSYDCLRRVRPDALLILGDTNSCLSAIAAKRLHIPVFHMEAGNRCFDECLPEETNRRIVDHIADVNLCYSEHARRYLNAEGTARERTYVTGSPMAEVLSAHWDRIVGSDVLDRLDLQKGGYLLLSAHREENIDDEGNFKALMEAVNALARRYELPVLYSMHPRSRKRIEERGFSFHPLVRAHKPLSFTDYNNLQMNAFCVVSDSGTLPEEAAYFNAKGHPFPAVCVRTSTERPEALDKGAFVLGSLTTERVLQAVDMTVAMLSDGVAASVVPDYRDENVSAKVVRIIQSYTSIVDKMVWRKG
;
A
#
# COMPACT_ATOMS: atom_id res chain seq x y z
N MET A 1 22.75 23.15 26.04
CA MET A 1 21.99 23.66 24.90
C MET A 1 21.26 22.49 24.27
N THR A 2 19.93 22.48 24.30
CA THR A 2 19.14 21.51 23.54
C THR A 2 19.28 21.84 22.06
N VAL A 3 19.86 20.93 21.28
CA VAL A 3 19.93 21.07 19.82
C VAL A 3 18.51 21.01 19.26
N GLN A 4 18.13 21.98 18.44
CA GLN A 4 16.82 22.00 17.78
C GLN A 4 16.69 20.78 16.86
N LYS A 5 15.59 20.06 16.98
CA LYS A 5 15.28 18.93 16.06
C LYS A 5 14.99 19.47 14.67
N LEU A 6 15.36 18.68 13.64
CA LEU A 6 14.93 18.92 12.27
C LEU A 6 13.40 18.87 12.18
N LYS A 7 12.80 19.86 11.50
CA LYS A 7 11.35 19.89 11.28
C LYS A 7 11.02 19.08 10.03
N LEU A 8 10.31 18.00 10.22
CA LEU A 8 9.87 17.10 9.13
C LEU A 8 8.37 17.24 8.91
N MET A 9 7.94 17.41 7.67
CA MET A 9 6.55 17.23 7.29
C MET A 9 6.36 15.89 6.60
N THR A 10 5.32 15.14 6.98
CA THR A 10 4.87 13.95 6.26
C THR A 10 3.48 14.21 5.72
N ILE A 11 3.26 13.98 4.42
CA ILE A 11 1.95 14.14 3.78
C ILE A 11 1.44 12.76 3.34
N VAL A 12 0.23 12.42 3.79
CA VAL A 12 -0.48 11.18 3.46
C VAL A 12 -1.88 11.52 2.93
N GLY A 13 -2.46 10.63 2.14
CA GLY A 13 -3.79 10.88 1.55
C GLY A 13 -4.74 9.70 1.57
N THR A 14 -4.22 8.49 1.77
CA THR A 14 -5.01 7.28 1.68
C THR A 14 -4.70 6.29 2.80
N ARG A 15 -5.65 5.39 3.05
CA ARG A 15 -5.47 4.31 4.04
C ARG A 15 -4.20 3.47 3.82
N PRO A 16 -3.87 3.00 2.60
CA PRO A 16 -2.64 2.26 2.39
C PRO A 16 -1.37 3.03 2.76
N GLU A 17 -1.33 4.34 2.54
CA GLU A 17 -0.21 5.18 2.95
C GLU A 17 -0.09 5.25 4.47
N VAL A 18 -1.21 5.45 5.18
CA VAL A 18 -1.24 5.50 6.65
C VAL A 18 -0.76 4.17 7.24
N ILE A 19 -1.23 3.03 6.72
CA ILE A 19 -0.80 1.70 7.16
C ILE A 19 0.71 1.53 6.97
N ARG A 20 1.21 1.74 5.75
CA ARG A 20 2.62 1.53 5.42
C ARG A 20 3.56 2.48 6.17
N LEU A 21 3.12 3.71 6.42
CA LEU A 21 3.93 4.69 7.14
C LEU A 21 3.77 4.64 8.66
N SER A 22 2.91 3.79 9.23
CA SER A 22 2.58 3.83 10.65
C SER A 22 3.82 3.80 11.56
N GLU A 23 4.72 2.85 11.37
CA GLU A 23 5.94 2.75 12.18
C GLU A 23 6.97 3.85 11.83
N VAL A 24 6.97 4.34 10.59
CA VAL A 24 7.78 5.48 10.18
C VAL A 24 7.28 6.76 10.85
N ILE A 25 5.97 7.01 10.88
CA ILE A 25 5.35 8.16 11.55
C ILE A 25 5.70 8.16 13.05
N LYS A 26 5.49 7.04 13.75
CA LYS A 26 5.87 6.90 15.17
C LYS A 26 7.35 7.21 15.42
N LYS A 27 8.23 6.76 14.52
CA LYS A 27 9.66 7.01 14.61
C LYS A 27 9.99 8.48 14.32
N CYS A 28 9.31 9.10 13.36
CA CYS A 28 9.46 10.53 13.05
C CYS A 28 8.99 11.41 14.22
N ASP A 29 7.85 11.09 14.84
CA ASP A 29 7.36 11.80 16.03
C ASP A 29 8.37 11.77 17.20
N ARG A 30 9.12 10.68 17.33
CA ARG A 30 10.12 10.56 18.38
C ARG A 30 11.38 11.39 18.13
N TYR A 31 11.85 11.43 16.88
CA TYR A 31 13.19 11.95 16.57
C TYR A 31 13.19 13.32 15.91
N PHE A 32 12.10 13.77 15.30
CA PHE A 32 11.97 15.07 14.62
C PHE A 32 10.96 15.99 15.35
N ASP A 33 10.93 17.27 14.96
CA ASP A 33 9.78 18.16 15.11
C ASP A 33 8.84 17.83 13.96
N HIS A 34 7.96 16.84 14.18
CA HIS A 34 7.21 16.19 13.11
C HIS A 34 5.82 16.78 12.96
N TYR A 35 5.50 17.20 11.73
CA TYR A 35 4.20 17.72 11.31
C TYR A 35 3.52 16.75 10.33
N LEU A 36 2.47 16.08 10.76
CA LEU A 36 1.73 15.10 9.97
C LEU A 36 0.52 15.75 9.31
N VAL A 37 0.42 15.65 7.99
CA VAL A 37 -0.65 16.23 7.17
C VAL A 37 -1.40 15.14 6.42
N HIS A 38 -2.73 15.20 6.44
CA HIS A 38 -3.58 14.35 5.64
C HIS A 38 -4.27 15.16 4.54
N THR A 39 -4.23 14.70 3.28
CA THR A 39 -4.81 15.47 2.17
C THR A 39 -6.34 15.54 2.20
N GLY A 40 -7.02 14.58 2.83
CA GLY A 40 -8.48 14.58 2.90
C GLY A 40 -9.14 14.31 1.55
N GLN A 41 -8.57 13.41 0.75
CA GLN A 41 -9.11 13.08 -0.58
C GLN A 41 -10.46 12.35 -0.52
N ASN A 42 -10.74 11.62 0.56
CA ASN A 42 -11.99 10.90 0.78
C ASN A 42 -12.69 11.40 2.04
N TYR A 43 -13.95 11.76 1.92
CA TYR A 43 -14.81 12.23 3.00
C TYR A 43 -15.23 11.13 4.00
N ASP A 44 -14.81 9.88 3.83
CA ASP A 44 -15.11 8.78 4.76
C ASP A 44 -14.27 8.90 6.03
N TYR A 45 -14.56 9.96 6.79
CA TYR A 45 -13.89 10.31 8.04
C TYR A 45 -13.91 9.16 9.05
N GLU A 46 -15.04 8.44 9.15
CA GLU A 46 -15.19 7.29 10.06
C GLU A 46 -14.26 6.13 9.70
N LEU A 47 -14.06 5.86 8.40
CA LEU A 47 -13.14 4.81 7.95
C LEU A 47 -11.67 5.21 8.17
N ASN A 48 -11.32 6.47 8.06
CA ASN A 48 -9.94 6.93 8.29
C ASN A 48 -9.57 6.88 9.77
N GLN A 49 -10.45 7.33 10.68
CA GLN A 49 -10.19 7.39 12.12
C GLN A 49 -9.90 6.00 12.71
N ILE A 50 -10.66 4.97 12.30
CA ILE A 50 -10.46 3.58 12.75
C ILE A 50 -9.03 3.11 12.52
N PHE A 51 -8.39 3.50 11.40
CA PHE A 51 -7.01 3.07 11.11
C PHE A 51 -5.96 3.80 11.94
N PHE A 52 -6.15 5.07 12.27
CA PHE A 52 -5.27 5.76 13.20
C PHE A 52 -5.32 5.13 14.59
N GLU A 53 -6.51 4.76 15.06
CA GLU A 53 -6.71 4.10 16.35
C GLU A 53 -6.15 2.65 16.32
N ASP A 54 -6.46 1.88 15.28
CA ASP A 54 -6.02 0.46 15.15
C ASP A 54 -4.49 0.33 15.05
N LEU A 55 -3.82 1.33 14.48
CA LEU A 55 -2.37 1.39 14.33
C LEU A 55 -1.66 2.18 15.44
N ASP A 56 -2.38 2.60 16.49
CA ASP A 56 -1.84 3.43 17.59
C ASP A 56 -1.13 4.70 17.08
N LEU A 57 -1.73 5.38 16.11
CA LEU A 57 -1.22 6.64 15.56
C LEU A 57 -1.96 7.84 16.16
N ARG A 58 -1.21 8.93 16.37
CA ARG A 58 -1.83 10.22 16.63
C ARG A 58 -2.57 10.76 15.42
N GLN A 59 -3.54 11.62 15.65
CA GLN A 59 -4.22 12.32 14.57
C GLN A 59 -3.26 13.24 13.81
N PRO A 60 -3.50 13.49 12.50
CA PRO A 60 -2.78 14.50 11.75
C PRO A 60 -2.89 15.88 12.40
N ASP A 61 -1.83 16.67 12.26
CA ASP A 61 -1.83 18.07 12.69
C ASP A 61 -2.74 18.94 11.83
N GLU A 62 -2.95 18.52 10.57
CA GLU A 62 -3.77 19.24 9.60
C GLU A 62 -4.38 18.34 8.55
N TYR A 63 -5.62 18.67 8.16
CA TYR A 63 -6.32 18.11 6.99
C TYR A 63 -6.43 19.19 5.90
N LEU A 64 -6.01 18.87 4.68
CA LEU A 64 -6.00 19.84 3.56
C LEU A 64 -7.33 19.92 2.81
N ASP A 65 -8.23 18.92 2.98
CA ASP A 65 -9.56 18.85 2.33
C ASP A 65 -9.51 19.06 0.81
N VAL A 66 -8.62 18.35 0.14
CA VAL A 66 -8.31 18.57 -1.29
C VAL A 66 -9.39 18.08 -2.26
N ALA A 67 -10.42 17.38 -1.78
CA ALA A 67 -11.48 16.88 -2.64
C ALA A 67 -12.13 18.03 -3.43
N GLY A 68 -12.26 17.85 -4.74
CA GLY A 68 -12.89 18.81 -5.66
C GLY A 68 -14.04 18.17 -6.43
N GLY A 69 -14.70 18.96 -7.25
CA GLY A 69 -15.79 18.50 -8.11
C GLY A 69 -15.36 17.63 -9.28
N SER A 70 -14.03 17.56 -9.54
CA SER A 70 -13.44 16.72 -10.58
C SER A 70 -12.07 16.18 -10.12
N LEU A 71 -11.56 15.14 -10.81
CA LEU A 71 -10.22 14.63 -10.58
C LEU A 71 -9.14 15.71 -10.80
N GLY A 72 -9.27 16.49 -11.87
CA GLY A 72 -8.33 17.58 -12.16
C GLY A 72 -8.31 18.66 -11.08
N GLU A 73 -9.47 19.02 -10.54
CA GLU A 73 -9.58 19.96 -9.43
C GLU A 73 -8.96 19.38 -8.16
N SER A 74 -9.21 18.11 -7.84
CA SER A 74 -8.61 17.45 -6.68
C SER A 74 -7.08 17.41 -6.77
N ILE A 75 -6.52 17.08 -7.94
CA ILE A 75 -5.07 17.11 -8.19
C ILE A 75 -4.53 18.53 -8.01
N GLY A 76 -5.20 19.53 -8.61
CA GLY A 76 -4.83 20.94 -8.47
C GLY A 76 -4.85 21.39 -7.01
N ASN A 77 -5.86 20.99 -6.24
CA ASN A 77 -6.00 21.30 -4.82
C ASN A 77 -4.89 20.63 -3.98
N VAL A 78 -4.45 19.40 -4.30
CA VAL A 78 -3.30 18.77 -3.62
C VAL A 78 -2.08 19.70 -3.73
N ILE A 79 -1.75 20.15 -4.93
CA ILE A 79 -0.57 21.00 -5.15
C ILE A 79 -0.74 22.37 -4.47
N ALA A 80 -1.89 23.03 -4.67
CA ALA A 80 -2.12 24.38 -4.16
C ALA A 80 -2.14 24.42 -2.62
N ARG A 81 -2.92 23.52 -1.99
CA ARG A 81 -3.07 23.54 -0.53
C ARG A 81 -1.82 23.01 0.17
N SER A 82 -1.11 22.04 -0.43
CA SER A 82 0.22 21.64 0.06
C SER A 82 1.23 22.77 -0.02
N TYR A 83 1.20 23.58 -1.09
CA TYR A 83 2.09 24.74 -1.22
C TYR A 83 1.85 25.75 -0.09
N ASP A 84 0.60 26.08 0.21
CA ASP A 84 0.27 27.02 1.28
C ASP A 84 0.62 26.47 2.66
N CYS A 85 0.37 25.19 2.91
CA CYS A 85 0.75 24.52 4.16
C CYS A 85 2.28 24.51 4.33
N LEU A 86 3.03 24.06 3.33
CA LEU A 86 4.50 24.03 3.34
C LEU A 86 5.11 25.41 3.56
N ARG A 87 4.57 26.44 2.88
CA ARG A 87 5.01 27.82 3.03
C ARG A 87 4.78 28.37 4.43
N ARG A 88 3.70 27.99 5.09
CA ARG A 88 3.33 28.40 6.45
C ARG A 88 4.16 27.66 7.50
N VAL A 89 4.25 26.34 7.40
CA VAL A 89 4.92 25.46 8.40
C VAL A 89 6.45 25.56 8.27
N ARG A 90 6.97 25.72 7.06
CA ARG A 90 8.42 25.82 6.73
C ARG A 90 9.20 24.61 7.26
N PRO A 91 8.86 23.37 6.85
CA PRO A 91 9.65 22.21 7.27
C PRO A 91 11.02 22.23 6.58
N ASP A 92 12.00 21.58 7.22
CA ASP A 92 13.34 21.36 6.66
C ASP A 92 13.32 20.25 5.59
N ALA A 93 12.36 19.32 5.67
CA ALA A 93 12.20 18.23 4.72
C ALA A 93 10.73 17.79 4.61
N LEU A 94 10.39 17.21 3.45
CA LEU A 94 9.12 16.55 3.17
C LEU A 94 9.36 15.05 2.97
N LEU A 95 8.58 14.21 3.66
CA LEU A 95 8.46 12.78 3.42
C LEU A 95 7.12 12.46 2.77
N ILE A 96 7.14 11.70 1.69
CA ILE A 96 5.96 11.18 1.00
C ILE A 96 6.15 9.69 0.69
N LEU A 97 5.05 9.00 0.43
CA LEU A 97 5.06 7.59 0.07
C LEU A 97 4.21 7.32 -1.17
N GLY A 98 4.77 6.54 -2.09
CA GLY A 98 4.03 5.92 -3.19
C GLY A 98 3.60 6.91 -4.27
N ASP A 99 2.43 6.64 -4.82
CA ASP A 99 2.01 7.14 -6.13
C ASP A 99 0.55 7.63 -6.17
N THR A 100 -0.14 7.68 -5.05
CA THR A 100 -1.47 8.30 -4.99
C THR A 100 -1.35 9.81 -5.19
N ASN A 101 -2.46 10.50 -5.42
CA ASN A 101 -2.42 11.94 -5.71
C ASN A 101 -1.73 12.77 -4.61
N SER A 102 -1.68 12.28 -3.35
CA SER A 102 -0.96 12.94 -2.25
C SER A 102 0.52 13.19 -2.55
N CYS A 103 1.17 12.27 -3.30
CA CYS A 103 2.58 12.38 -3.65
C CYS A 103 2.90 13.62 -4.52
N LEU A 104 1.90 14.16 -5.25
CA LEU A 104 2.07 15.37 -6.06
C LEU A 104 2.33 16.63 -5.23
N SER A 105 2.17 16.56 -3.91
CA SER A 105 2.66 17.59 -2.97
C SER A 105 4.17 17.83 -3.09
N ALA A 106 4.92 16.86 -3.62
CA ALA A 106 6.34 17.01 -3.97
C ALA A 106 6.58 18.18 -4.90
N ILE A 107 5.69 18.46 -5.85
CA ILE A 107 5.80 19.59 -6.77
C ILE A 107 5.84 20.93 -5.98
N ALA A 108 4.96 21.07 -4.99
CA ALA A 108 4.91 22.23 -4.12
C ALA A 108 6.19 22.38 -3.29
N ALA A 109 6.69 21.30 -2.68
CA ALA A 109 7.92 21.29 -1.92
C ALA A 109 9.14 21.68 -2.77
N LYS A 110 9.24 21.15 -4.00
CA LYS A 110 10.31 21.50 -4.94
C LYS A 110 10.29 22.99 -5.29
N ARG A 111 9.12 23.61 -5.48
CA ARG A 111 9.00 25.04 -5.75
C ARG A 111 9.42 25.91 -4.56
N LEU A 112 9.33 25.36 -3.33
CA LEU A 112 9.74 26.01 -2.09
C LEU A 112 11.18 25.66 -1.67
N HIS A 113 11.90 24.90 -2.49
CA HIS A 113 13.25 24.41 -2.21
C HIS A 113 13.35 23.59 -0.91
N ILE A 114 12.32 22.81 -0.63
CA ILE A 114 12.28 21.87 0.51
C ILE A 114 12.74 20.51 0.01
N PRO A 115 13.76 19.89 0.64
CA PRO A 115 14.19 18.52 0.33
C PRO A 115 13.06 17.51 0.38
N VAL A 116 12.91 16.72 -0.68
CA VAL A 116 11.85 15.70 -0.83
C VAL A 116 12.44 14.31 -0.72
N PHE A 117 11.93 13.52 0.23
CA PHE A 117 12.23 12.11 0.42
C PHE A 117 11.02 11.29 -0.04
N HIS A 118 11.20 10.42 -1.03
CA HIS A 118 10.12 9.62 -1.60
C HIS A 118 10.32 8.15 -1.27
N MET A 119 9.45 7.58 -0.44
CA MET A 119 9.38 6.15 -0.16
C MET A 119 8.56 5.42 -1.23
N GLU A 120 8.82 4.13 -1.42
CA GLU A 120 8.24 3.32 -2.50
C GLU A 120 8.66 3.79 -3.90
N ALA A 121 9.79 4.47 -3.99
CA ALA A 121 10.35 4.99 -5.23
C ALA A 121 10.80 3.88 -6.18
N GLY A 122 10.65 4.10 -7.48
CA GLY A 122 11.16 3.22 -8.53
C GLY A 122 10.30 2.01 -8.87
N ASN A 123 9.13 1.87 -8.29
CA ASN A 123 8.18 0.84 -8.71
C ASN A 123 7.68 1.13 -10.13
N ARG A 124 7.57 0.08 -10.96
CA ARG A 124 7.05 0.18 -12.33
C ARG A 124 6.18 -1.03 -12.64
N CYS A 125 4.99 -0.81 -13.16
CA CYS A 125 4.16 -1.84 -13.76
C CYS A 125 4.12 -1.71 -15.30
N PHE A 126 4.64 -0.60 -15.86
CA PHE A 126 4.66 -0.29 -17.28
C PHE A 126 3.26 -0.29 -17.94
N ASP A 127 2.24 -0.03 -17.16
CA ASP A 127 0.85 0.09 -17.60
C ASP A 127 0.43 1.56 -17.46
N GLU A 128 0.46 2.29 -18.57
CA GLU A 128 0.14 3.74 -18.57
C GLU A 128 -1.37 4.02 -18.45
N CYS A 129 -2.22 2.99 -18.48
CA CYS A 129 -3.64 3.15 -18.13
C CYS A 129 -3.86 3.38 -16.64
N LEU A 130 -2.85 3.08 -15.81
CA LEU A 130 -2.91 3.33 -14.37
C LEU A 130 -2.44 4.75 -14.04
N PRO A 131 -3.27 5.61 -13.44
CA PRO A 131 -2.88 6.97 -13.08
C PRO A 131 -1.70 7.01 -12.12
N GLU A 132 -1.54 5.99 -11.28
CA GLU A 132 -0.41 5.83 -10.38
C GLU A 132 0.92 5.70 -11.12
N GLU A 133 0.95 5.10 -12.30
CA GLU A 133 2.20 4.98 -13.10
C GLU A 133 2.72 6.37 -13.52
N THR A 134 1.82 7.28 -13.89
CA THR A 134 2.16 8.67 -14.18
C THR A 134 2.67 9.39 -12.95
N ASN A 135 1.96 9.29 -11.82
CA ASN A 135 2.32 9.96 -10.58
C ASN A 135 3.71 9.54 -10.09
N ARG A 136 3.98 8.21 -10.04
CA ARG A 136 5.26 7.70 -9.54
C ARG A 136 6.44 8.14 -10.38
N ARG A 137 6.29 8.15 -11.72
CA ARG A 137 7.34 8.65 -12.63
C ARG A 137 7.64 10.12 -12.39
N ILE A 138 6.61 10.97 -12.25
CA ILE A 138 6.80 12.39 -11.94
C ILE A 138 7.58 12.54 -10.63
N VAL A 139 7.12 11.87 -9.57
CA VAL A 139 7.66 12.09 -8.22
C VAL A 139 9.06 11.50 -8.07
N ASP A 140 9.33 10.33 -8.62
CA ASP A 140 10.66 9.73 -8.63
C ASP A 140 11.73 10.65 -9.24
N HIS A 141 11.37 11.36 -10.32
CA HIS A 141 12.31 12.25 -11.02
C HIS A 141 12.50 13.60 -10.33
N ILE A 142 11.52 14.07 -9.58
CA ILE A 142 11.63 15.34 -8.87
C ILE A 142 12.06 15.20 -7.41
N ALA A 143 11.92 14.03 -6.79
CA ALA A 143 12.40 13.78 -5.44
C ALA A 143 13.93 13.96 -5.34
N ASP A 144 14.38 14.47 -4.20
CA ASP A 144 15.82 14.67 -3.96
C ASP A 144 16.49 13.38 -3.49
N VAL A 145 15.75 12.55 -2.75
CA VAL A 145 16.22 11.25 -2.25
C VAL A 145 15.14 10.21 -2.48
N ASN A 146 15.46 9.17 -3.22
CA ASN A 146 14.57 8.04 -3.51
C ASN A 146 14.86 6.86 -2.57
N LEU A 147 13.81 6.37 -1.89
CA LEU A 147 13.85 5.27 -0.92
C LEU A 147 13.07 4.09 -1.51
N CYS A 148 13.79 3.24 -2.23
CA CYS A 148 13.23 2.08 -2.92
C CYS A 148 12.93 0.95 -1.94
N TYR A 149 11.92 0.14 -2.23
CA TYR A 149 11.67 -1.08 -1.48
C TYR A 149 12.60 -2.22 -1.88
N SER A 150 12.98 -2.29 -3.15
CA SER A 150 13.75 -3.40 -3.70
C SER A 150 14.90 -2.97 -4.60
N GLU A 151 15.82 -3.91 -4.86
CA GLU A 151 16.86 -3.73 -5.86
C GLU A 151 16.29 -3.60 -7.28
N HIS A 152 15.13 -4.20 -7.58
CA HIS A 152 14.46 -4.00 -8.86
C HIS A 152 14.07 -2.54 -9.05
N ALA A 153 13.43 -1.93 -8.07
CA ALA A 153 13.04 -0.54 -8.09
C ALA A 153 14.25 0.39 -8.27
N ARG A 154 15.34 0.14 -7.52
CA ARG A 154 16.58 0.93 -7.68
C ARG A 154 17.19 0.80 -9.08
N ARG A 155 17.15 -0.39 -9.68
CA ARG A 155 17.66 -0.61 -11.05
C ARG A 155 16.85 0.17 -12.08
N TYR A 156 15.52 0.22 -11.95
CA TYR A 156 14.67 1.03 -12.83
C TYR A 156 15.04 2.51 -12.73
N LEU A 157 15.13 3.07 -11.53
CA LEU A 157 15.53 4.45 -11.34
C LEU A 157 16.91 4.77 -11.93
N ASN A 158 17.88 3.88 -11.72
CA ASN A 158 19.22 4.04 -12.28
C ASN A 158 19.20 4.02 -13.82
N ALA A 159 18.37 3.18 -14.43
CA ALA A 159 18.20 3.12 -15.89
C ALA A 159 17.50 4.38 -16.43
N GLU A 160 16.61 4.99 -15.65
CA GLU A 160 15.93 6.23 -15.98
C GLU A 160 16.78 7.50 -15.70
N GLY A 161 18.00 7.33 -15.19
CA GLY A 161 18.96 8.42 -15.01
C GLY A 161 18.80 9.21 -13.71
N THR A 162 18.11 8.67 -12.70
CA THR A 162 18.04 9.33 -11.38
C THR A 162 19.40 9.31 -10.66
N ALA A 163 19.57 10.18 -9.67
CA ALA A 163 20.83 10.33 -8.94
C ALA A 163 21.14 9.08 -8.10
N ARG A 164 22.13 8.30 -8.51
CA ARG A 164 22.51 7.02 -7.86
C ARG A 164 22.93 7.20 -6.41
N GLU A 165 23.66 8.28 -6.12
CA GLU A 165 24.15 8.62 -4.77
C GLU A 165 23.03 9.04 -3.81
N ARG A 166 21.81 9.21 -4.30
CA ARG A 166 20.62 9.57 -3.52
C ARG A 166 19.47 8.57 -3.72
N THR A 167 19.79 7.36 -4.13
CA THR A 167 18.82 6.27 -4.33
C THR A 167 19.19 5.08 -3.45
N TYR A 168 18.39 4.83 -2.41
CA TYR A 168 18.66 3.84 -1.37
C TYR A 168 17.60 2.74 -1.38
N VAL A 169 18.00 1.50 -1.07
CA VAL A 169 17.06 0.40 -0.79
C VAL A 169 16.84 0.33 0.72
N THR A 170 15.63 0.64 1.15
CA THR A 170 15.23 0.60 2.56
C THR A 170 14.53 -0.69 2.94
N GLY A 171 13.98 -1.41 1.95
CA GLY A 171 13.01 -2.48 2.16
C GLY A 171 11.58 -1.97 2.24
N SER A 172 10.61 -2.89 2.15
CA SER A 172 9.20 -2.57 2.37
C SER A 172 8.91 -2.39 3.87
N PRO A 173 8.16 -1.36 4.27
CA PRO A 173 7.79 -1.16 5.67
C PRO A 173 6.77 -2.17 6.20
N MET A 174 6.12 -2.96 5.34
CA MET A 174 5.04 -3.86 5.75
C MET A 174 5.49 -4.93 6.77
N ALA A 175 6.71 -5.46 6.65
CA ALA A 175 7.23 -6.42 7.63
C ALA A 175 7.33 -5.81 9.03
N GLU A 176 7.80 -4.57 9.14
CA GLU A 176 7.87 -3.84 10.41
C GLU A 176 6.47 -3.56 10.98
N VAL A 177 5.53 -3.15 10.14
CA VAL A 177 4.13 -2.91 10.55
C VAL A 177 3.46 -4.20 11.04
N LEU A 178 3.57 -5.29 10.29
CA LEU A 178 3.00 -6.58 10.67
C LEU A 178 3.64 -7.13 11.95
N SER A 179 4.96 -6.95 12.10
CA SER A 179 5.70 -7.37 13.32
C SER A 179 5.26 -6.57 14.55
N ALA A 180 5.08 -5.25 14.41
CA ALA A 180 4.63 -4.39 15.51
C ALA A 180 3.22 -4.74 16.02
N HIS A 181 2.38 -5.31 15.15
CA HIS A 181 1.00 -5.68 15.48
C HIS A 181 0.78 -7.20 15.57
N TRP A 182 1.86 -8.00 15.55
CA TRP A 182 1.80 -9.47 15.46
C TRP A 182 0.91 -10.11 16.53
N ASP A 183 1.09 -9.76 17.80
CA ASP A 183 0.33 -10.34 18.90
C ASP A 183 -1.18 -10.04 18.78
N ARG A 184 -1.53 -8.85 18.31
CA ARG A 184 -2.93 -8.46 18.05
C ARG A 184 -3.50 -9.20 16.85
N ILE A 185 -2.71 -9.41 15.81
CA ILE A 185 -3.12 -10.19 14.62
C ILE A 185 -3.40 -11.65 15.02
N VAL A 186 -2.47 -12.29 15.71
CA VAL A 186 -2.63 -13.69 16.12
C VAL A 186 -3.75 -13.86 17.14
N GLY A 187 -3.93 -12.89 18.05
CA GLY A 187 -4.95 -12.91 19.09
C GLY A 187 -6.34 -12.46 18.66
N SER A 188 -6.56 -12.11 17.38
CA SER A 188 -7.88 -11.70 16.90
C SER A 188 -8.88 -12.85 16.95
N ASP A 189 -10.08 -12.57 17.44
CA ASP A 189 -11.23 -13.49 17.53
C ASP A 189 -12.12 -13.46 16.26
N VAL A 190 -11.63 -12.86 15.17
CA VAL A 190 -12.40 -12.61 13.95
C VAL A 190 -12.96 -13.90 13.33
N LEU A 191 -12.24 -15.02 13.43
CA LEU A 191 -12.74 -16.32 12.93
C LEU A 191 -14.02 -16.72 13.66
N ASP A 192 -14.02 -16.64 14.98
CA ASP A 192 -15.19 -16.98 15.82
C ASP A 192 -16.35 -16.01 15.55
N ARG A 193 -16.07 -14.69 15.48
CA ARG A 193 -17.08 -13.67 15.18
C ARG A 193 -17.75 -13.84 13.82
N LEU A 194 -17.04 -14.39 12.84
CA LEU A 194 -17.54 -14.60 11.48
C LEU A 194 -17.97 -16.04 11.21
N ASP A 195 -17.95 -16.92 12.20
CA ASP A 195 -18.23 -18.36 12.07
C ASP A 195 -17.44 -18.98 10.91
N LEU A 196 -16.12 -18.83 10.96
CA LEU A 196 -15.14 -19.33 10.01
C LEU A 196 -14.15 -20.27 10.68
N GLN A 197 -13.68 -21.26 9.93
CA GLN A 197 -12.65 -22.19 10.40
C GLN A 197 -11.34 -21.93 9.63
N LYS A 198 -10.22 -22.11 10.30
CA LYS A 198 -8.90 -22.05 9.68
C LYS A 198 -8.82 -23.00 8.48
N GLY A 199 -8.39 -22.48 7.33
CA GLY A 199 -8.32 -23.24 6.07
C GLY A 199 -9.69 -23.59 5.46
N GLY A 200 -10.80 -23.11 6.04
CA GLY A 200 -12.17 -23.44 5.63
C GLY A 200 -12.87 -22.31 4.84
N TYR A 201 -12.17 -21.33 4.31
CA TYR A 201 -12.74 -20.24 3.52
C TYR A 201 -11.72 -19.64 2.56
N LEU A 202 -12.22 -19.03 1.48
CA LEU A 202 -11.42 -18.15 0.63
C LEU A 202 -11.61 -16.70 1.09
N LEU A 203 -10.53 -15.93 1.11
CA LEU A 203 -10.59 -14.50 1.37
C LEU A 203 -10.43 -13.73 0.06
N LEU A 204 -11.43 -12.92 -0.28
CA LEU A 204 -11.40 -12.05 -1.45
C LEU A 204 -11.33 -10.58 -1.04
N SER A 205 -10.42 -9.84 -1.68
CA SER A 205 -10.39 -8.38 -1.62
C SER A 205 -10.06 -7.84 -3.01
N ALA A 206 -11.05 -7.25 -3.68
CA ALA A 206 -10.90 -6.66 -5.00
C ALA A 206 -11.65 -5.32 -5.06
N HIS A 207 -10.92 -4.25 -5.31
CA HIS A 207 -11.45 -2.89 -5.23
C HIS A 207 -10.77 -1.89 -6.17
N ARG A 208 -9.79 -2.33 -6.97
CA ARG A 208 -9.12 -1.45 -7.93
C ARG A 208 -10.08 -0.93 -8.99
N GLU A 209 -9.85 0.30 -9.42
CA GLU A 209 -10.71 0.99 -10.38
C GLU A 209 -10.81 0.22 -11.69
N GLU A 210 -9.69 -0.28 -12.21
CA GLU A 210 -9.64 -1.08 -13.43
C GLU A 210 -10.47 -2.37 -13.36
N ASN A 211 -10.66 -2.93 -12.16
CA ASN A 211 -11.45 -4.15 -11.94
C ASN A 211 -12.94 -3.86 -11.71
N ILE A 212 -13.27 -2.68 -11.19
CA ILE A 212 -14.62 -2.35 -10.73
C ILE A 212 -15.35 -1.45 -11.73
N ASP A 213 -14.66 -0.53 -12.39
CA ASP A 213 -15.28 0.45 -13.28
C ASP A 213 -15.41 -0.06 -14.72
N ASP A 214 -14.46 -0.84 -15.21
CA ASP A 214 -14.61 -1.54 -16.50
C ASP A 214 -15.68 -2.62 -16.38
N GLU A 215 -16.65 -2.62 -17.32
CA GLU A 215 -17.79 -3.54 -17.26
C GLU A 215 -17.38 -5.00 -17.53
N GLY A 216 -16.43 -5.21 -18.45
CA GLY A 216 -15.93 -6.53 -18.79
C GLY A 216 -15.14 -7.15 -17.63
N ASN A 217 -14.23 -6.38 -17.06
CA ASN A 217 -13.43 -6.80 -15.92
C ASN A 217 -14.30 -7.08 -14.68
N PHE A 218 -15.27 -6.18 -14.41
CA PHE A 218 -16.20 -6.36 -13.30
C PHE A 218 -17.00 -7.66 -13.44
N LYS A 219 -17.59 -7.91 -14.61
CA LYS A 219 -18.36 -9.12 -14.88
C LYS A 219 -17.49 -10.37 -14.72
N ALA A 220 -16.30 -10.37 -15.33
CA ALA A 220 -15.36 -11.48 -15.22
C ALA A 220 -14.95 -11.78 -13.77
N LEU A 221 -14.65 -10.74 -13.00
CA LEU A 221 -14.32 -10.87 -11.57
C LEU A 221 -15.49 -11.44 -10.76
N MET A 222 -16.70 -10.94 -10.95
CA MET A 222 -17.89 -11.41 -10.22
C MET A 222 -18.24 -12.85 -10.58
N GLU A 223 -18.10 -13.23 -11.85
CA GLU A 223 -18.26 -14.61 -12.29
C GLU A 223 -17.19 -15.53 -11.67
N ALA A 224 -15.94 -15.07 -11.57
CA ALA A 224 -14.86 -15.80 -10.94
C ALA A 224 -15.14 -16.03 -9.43
N VAL A 225 -15.66 -15.02 -8.72
CA VAL A 225 -16.05 -15.16 -7.30
C VAL A 225 -17.10 -16.24 -7.11
N ASN A 226 -18.15 -16.24 -7.94
CA ASN A 226 -19.17 -17.30 -7.89
C ASN A 226 -18.62 -18.68 -8.29
N ALA A 227 -17.69 -18.71 -9.23
CA ALA A 227 -17.05 -19.96 -9.65
C ALA A 227 -16.14 -20.56 -8.57
N LEU A 228 -15.39 -19.73 -7.83
CA LEU A 228 -14.61 -20.15 -6.66
C LEU A 228 -15.51 -20.79 -5.60
N ALA A 229 -16.63 -20.14 -5.26
CA ALA A 229 -17.59 -20.69 -4.29
C ALA A 229 -18.14 -22.05 -4.72
N ARG A 230 -18.49 -22.22 -6.00
CA ARG A 230 -18.96 -23.52 -6.54
C ARG A 230 -17.86 -24.58 -6.60
N ARG A 231 -16.64 -24.18 -6.97
CA ARG A 231 -15.51 -25.11 -7.18
C ARG A 231 -15.04 -25.75 -5.89
N TYR A 232 -14.93 -24.94 -4.84
CA TYR A 232 -14.34 -25.39 -3.55
C TYR A 232 -15.41 -25.75 -2.51
N GLU A 233 -16.68 -25.39 -2.73
CA GLU A 233 -17.78 -25.57 -1.77
C GLU A 233 -17.47 -24.95 -0.40
N LEU A 234 -16.62 -23.90 -0.39
CA LEU A 234 -16.21 -23.15 0.78
C LEU A 234 -16.83 -21.74 0.79
N PRO A 235 -17.06 -21.15 1.98
CA PRO A 235 -17.36 -19.72 2.07
C PRO A 235 -16.30 -18.87 1.37
N VAL A 236 -16.74 -17.91 0.57
CA VAL A 236 -15.89 -16.83 0.03
C VAL A 236 -16.20 -15.57 0.81
N LEU A 237 -15.33 -15.20 1.75
CA LEU A 237 -15.46 -13.93 2.46
C LEU A 237 -14.95 -12.81 1.59
N TYR A 238 -15.85 -11.95 1.11
CA TYR A 238 -15.52 -10.80 0.29
C TYR A 238 -15.45 -9.54 1.14
N SER A 239 -14.22 -9.10 1.48
CA SER A 239 -13.99 -7.78 2.11
C SER A 239 -14.23 -6.68 1.09
N MET A 240 -15.43 -6.11 1.12
CA MET A 240 -15.96 -5.29 0.04
C MET A 240 -15.86 -3.81 0.35
N HIS A 241 -15.13 -3.07 -0.48
CA HIS A 241 -15.10 -1.61 -0.42
C HIS A 241 -16.49 -1.00 -0.76
N PRO A 242 -16.90 0.12 -0.15
CA PRO A 242 -18.19 0.76 -0.45
C PRO A 242 -18.45 1.01 -1.94
N ARG A 243 -17.41 1.40 -2.71
CA ARG A 243 -17.50 1.57 -4.16
C ARG A 243 -17.90 0.28 -4.89
N SER A 244 -17.28 -0.85 -4.53
CA SER A 244 -17.60 -2.16 -5.11
C SER A 244 -19.04 -2.56 -4.79
N ARG A 245 -19.47 -2.33 -3.54
CA ARG A 245 -20.87 -2.60 -3.12
C ARG A 245 -21.87 -1.83 -3.96
N LYS A 246 -21.65 -0.52 -4.11
CA LYS A 246 -22.52 0.35 -4.91
C LYS A 246 -22.65 -0.15 -6.35
N ARG A 247 -21.51 -0.53 -6.98
CA ARG A 247 -21.51 -1.04 -8.36
C ARG A 247 -22.23 -2.38 -8.51
N ILE A 248 -22.10 -3.27 -7.52
CA ILE A 248 -22.79 -4.56 -7.50
C ILE A 248 -24.30 -4.36 -7.41
N GLU A 249 -24.75 -3.47 -6.52
CA GLU A 249 -26.16 -3.11 -6.35
C GLU A 249 -26.74 -2.47 -7.62
N GLU A 250 -26.05 -1.48 -8.20
CA GLU A 250 -26.45 -0.78 -9.44
C GLU A 250 -26.60 -1.75 -10.63
N ARG A 251 -25.76 -2.78 -10.70
CA ARG A 251 -25.75 -3.75 -11.80
C ARG A 251 -26.62 -5.00 -11.52
N GLY A 252 -27.24 -5.07 -10.34
CA GLY A 252 -28.14 -6.18 -9.96
C GLY A 252 -27.47 -7.54 -9.96
N PHE A 253 -26.15 -7.62 -9.66
CA PHE A 253 -25.42 -8.87 -9.66
C PHE A 253 -25.76 -9.71 -8.41
N SER A 254 -26.00 -11.01 -8.62
CA SER A 254 -26.32 -11.96 -7.55
C SER A 254 -25.14 -12.88 -7.25
N PHE A 255 -24.77 -12.94 -5.98
CA PHE A 255 -23.74 -13.85 -5.50
C PHE A 255 -24.28 -15.26 -5.25
N HIS A 256 -23.37 -16.24 -5.36
CA HIS A 256 -23.62 -17.58 -4.87
C HIS A 256 -23.87 -17.55 -3.34
N PRO A 257 -24.75 -18.44 -2.77
CA PRO A 257 -25.06 -18.42 -1.34
C PRO A 257 -23.85 -18.55 -0.39
N LEU A 258 -22.75 -19.14 -0.84
CA LEU A 258 -21.52 -19.23 -0.07
C LEU A 258 -20.66 -17.94 -0.13
N VAL A 259 -20.98 -16.96 -0.96
CA VAL A 259 -20.28 -15.68 -0.98
C VAL A 259 -20.84 -14.77 0.11
N ARG A 260 -20.02 -14.48 1.10
CA ARG A 260 -20.36 -13.62 2.25
C ARG A 260 -19.72 -12.25 2.06
N ALA A 261 -20.50 -11.26 1.61
CA ALA A 261 -20.06 -9.88 1.48
C ALA A 261 -19.92 -9.22 2.86
N HIS A 262 -18.77 -8.67 3.18
CA HIS A 262 -18.49 -8.03 4.46
C HIS A 262 -17.99 -6.59 4.26
N LYS A 263 -18.29 -5.70 5.20
CA LYS A 263 -17.69 -4.36 5.24
C LYS A 263 -16.15 -4.47 5.39
N PRO A 264 -15.38 -3.43 5.02
CA PRO A 264 -13.95 -3.43 5.30
C PRO A 264 -13.66 -3.75 6.78
N LEU A 265 -12.67 -4.59 6.98
CA LEU A 265 -12.24 -5.06 8.30
C LEU A 265 -11.11 -4.17 8.85
N SER A 266 -10.86 -4.24 10.15
CA SER A 266 -9.69 -3.65 10.77
C SER A 266 -8.40 -4.26 10.21
N PHE A 267 -7.27 -3.58 10.40
CA PHE A 267 -5.97 -4.10 9.96
C PHE A 267 -5.65 -5.45 10.62
N THR A 268 -5.87 -5.57 11.92
CA THR A 268 -5.63 -6.80 12.68
C THR A 268 -6.52 -7.96 12.25
N ASP A 269 -7.82 -7.74 12.11
CA ASP A 269 -8.77 -8.77 11.71
C ASP A 269 -8.51 -9.25 10.28
N TYR A 270 -8.25 -8.30 9.35
CA TYR A 270 -7.99 -8.65 7.96
C TYR A 270 -6.72 -9.50 7.81
N ASN A 271 -5.64 -9.15 8.52
CA ASN A 271 -4.40 -9.92 8.50
C ASN A 271 -4.54 -11.31 9.18
N ASN A 272 -5.34 -11.41 10.25
CA ASN A 272 -5.66 -12.71 10.83
C ASN A 272 -6.41 -13.59 9.83
N LEU A 273 -7.41 -13.03 9.13
CA LEU A 273 -8.14 -13.76 8.09
C LEU A 273 -7.23 -14.16 6.92
N GLN A 274 -6.32 -13.30 6.48
CA GLN A 274 -5.34 -13.67 5.46
C GLN A 274 -4.48 -14.85 5.87
N MET A 275 -3.95 -14.83 7.09
CA MET A 275 -3.07 -15.87 7.65
C MET A 275 -3.75 -17.22 7.77
N ASN A 276 -5.07 -17.26 7.92
CA ASN A 276 -5.86 -18.46 8.15
C ASN A 276 -6.73 -18.90 6.96
N ALA A 277 -6.66 -18.20 5.83
CA ALA A 277 -7.46 -18.52 4.65
C ALA A 277 -7.00 -19.82 3.95
N PHE A 278 -7.92 -20.51 3.30
CA PHE A 278 -7.61 -21.58 2.35
C PHE A 278 -6.80 -21.05 1.16
N CYS A 279 -7.21 -19.89 0.63
CA CYS A 279 -6.46 -19.11 -0.36
C CYS A 279 -6.90 -17.65 -0.30
N VAL A 280 -5.94 -16.75 -0.47
CA VAL A 280 -6.19 -15.30 -0.57
C VAL A 280 -6.22 -14.90 -2.05
N VAL A 281 -7.31 -14.28 -2.47
CA VAL A 281 -7.49 -13.75 -3.83
C VAL A 281 -7.65 -12.24 -3.72
N SER A 282 -6.70 -11.46 -4.25
CA SER A 282 -6.71 -10.01 -4.04
C SER A 282 -6.07 -9.24 -5.20
N ASP A 283 -6.54 -8.01 -5.41
CA ASP A 283 -5.89 -7.04 -6.31
C ASP A 283 -5.01 -6.01 -5.55
N SER A 284 -4.80 -6.23 -4.26
CA SER A 284 -4.00 -5.34 -3.41
C SER A 284 -2.52 -5.35 -3.81
N GLY A 285 -1.90 -4.15 -3.84
CA GLY A 285 -0.46 -4.00 -4.05
C GLY A 285 0.40 -4.50 -2.89
N THR A 286 -0.19 -4.69 -1.68
CA THR A 286 0.53 -5.23 -0.50
C THR A 286 0.53 -6.74 -0.41
N LEU A 287 -0.31 -7.43 -1.19
CA LEU A 287 -0.41 -8.89 -1.17
C LEU A 287 0.94 -9.62 -1.24
N PRO A 288 1.89 -9.24 -2.11
CA PRO A 288 3.20 -9.90 -2.16
C PRO A 288 4.05 -9.69 -0.90
N GLU A 289 3.93 -8.52 -0.26
CA GLU A 289 4.65 -8.16 0.95
C GLU A 289 4.10 -8.94 2.15
N GLU A 290 2.78 -9.04 2.26
CA GLU A 290 2.07 -9.82 3.26
C GLU A 290 2.37 -11.32 3.10
N ALA A 291 2.31 -11.83 1.87
CA ALA A 291 2.68 -13.22 1.56
C ALA A 291 4.13 -13.53 1.98
N ALA A 292 5.08 -12.66 1.66
CA ALA A 292 6.47 -12.82 2.05
C ALA A 292 6.64 -12.86 3.57
N TYR A 293 5.95 -11.99 4.30
CA TYR A 293 6.03 -11.92 5.77
C TYR A 293 5.43 -13.17 6.44
N PHE A 294 4.21 -13.56 6.07
CA PHE A 294 3.56 -14.72 6.68
C PHE A 294 4.29 -16.03 6.37
N ASN A 295 4.77 -16.22 5.14
CA ASN A 295 5.61 -17.37 4.79
C ASN A 295 6.92 -17.40 5.61
N ALA A 296 7.56 -16.24 5.83
CA ALA A 296 8.77 -16.14 6.66
C ALA A 296 8.52 -16.46 8.14
N LYS A 297 7.32 -16.21 8.66
CA LYS A 297 6.88 -16.58 10.02
C LYS A 297 6.39 -18.04 10.13
N GLY A 298 6.45 -18.82 9.05
CA GLY A 298 6.02 -20.22 9.03
C GLY A 298 4.51 -20.43 8.88
N HIS A 299 3.79 -19.39 8.44
CA HIS A 299 2.38 -19.47 8.08
C HIS A 299 2.26 -19.54 6.55
N PRO A 300 1.96 -20.71 5.97
CA PRO A 300 1.76 -20.85 4.53
C PRO A 300 0.69 -19.86 4.04
N PHE A 301 1.01 -19.14 3.00
CA PHE A 301 0.15 -18.07 2.49
C PHE A 301 -0.11 -18.27 0.99
N PRO A 302 -1.07 -19.12 0.61
CA PRO A 302 -1.45 -19.28 -0.78
C PRO A 302 -2.15 -18.03 -1.28
N ALA A 303 -1.50 -17.32 -2.23
CA ALA A 303 -1.94 -16.02 -2.72
C ALA A 303 -2.07 -15.98 -4.23
N VAL A 304 -3.19 -15.47 -4.71
CA VAL A 304 -3.46 -15.20 -6.13
C VAL A 304 -3.81 -13.71 -6.29
N CYS A 305 -3.03 -13.04 -7.12
CA CYS A 305 -3.27 -11.63 -7.46
C CYS A 305 -4.14 -11.52 -8.71
N VAL A 306 -5.34 -10.96 -8.58
CA VAL A 306 -6.29 -10.78 -9.70
C VAL A 306 -6.04 -9.47 -10.43
N ARG A 307 -4.92 -9.43 -11.15
CA ARG A 307 -4.44 -8.29 -11.94
C ARG A 307 -3.80 -8.75 -13.24
N THR A 308 -3.65 -7.82 -14.19
CA THR A 308 -2.95 -8.03 -15.47
C THR A 308 -1.49 -7.60 -15.44
N SER A 309 -1.12 -6.75 -14.46
CA SER A 309 0.23 -6.24 -14.26
C SER A 309 0.57 -6.14 -12.78
N THR A 310 1.85 -6.01 -12.45
CA THR A 310 2.31 -5.82 -11.07
C THR A 310 3.49 -4.88 -11.01
N GLU A 311 3.50 -4.02 -10.01
CA GLU A 311 4.65 -3.18 -9.65
C GLU A 311 5.65 -3.90 -8.72
N ARG A 312 5.47 -5.21 -8.51
CA ARG A 312 6.29 -6.06 -7.62
C ARG A 312 6.97 -7.22 -8.38
N PRO A 313 7.83 -6.95 -9.39
CA PRO A 313 8.46 -8.00 -10.20
C PRO A 313 9.37 -8.90 -9.35
N GLU A 314 9.99 -8.36 -8.29
CA GLU A 314 10.82 -9.11 -7.35
C GLU A 314 10.05 -10.23 -6.64
N ALA A 315 8.75 -10.06 -6.43
CA ALA A 315 7.93 -11.08 -5.81
C ALA A 315 7.61 -12.23 -6.78
N LEU A 316 7.45 -11.93 -8.07
CA LEU A 316 7.34 -12.95 -9.12
C LEU A 316 8.66 -13.70 -9.32
N ASP A 317 9.82 -13.03 -9.29
CA ASP A 317 11.14 -13.66 -9.35
C ASP A 317 11.35 -14.71 -8.25
N LYS A 318 10.68 -14.55 -7.12
CA LYS A 318 10.73 -15.47 -5.98
C LYS A 318 9.55 -16.43 -5.92
N GLY A 319 8.56 -16.31 -6.82
CA GLY A 319 7.36 -17.13 -6.75
C GLY A 319 6.56 -16.94 -5.46
N ALA A 320 6.55 -15.71 -4.92
CA ALA A 320 5.87 -15.41 -3.66
C ALA A 320 4.34 -15.40 -3.79
N PHE A 321 3.83 -15.20 -4.99
CA PHE A 321 2.41 -15.22 -5.33
C PHE A 321 2.21 -15.55 -6.82
N VAL A 322 0.96 -15.77 -7.22
CA VAL A 322 0.58 -16.01 -8.63
C VAL A 322 -0.20 -14.81 -9.17
N LEU A 323 0.17 -14.34 -10.36
CA LEU A 323 -0.61 -13.34 -11.10
C LEU A 323 -1.67 -14.05 -11.93
N GLY A 324 -2.94 -14.00 -11.47
CA GLY A 324 -4.03 -14.88 -11.93
C GLY A 324 -4.90 -14.28 -13.06
N SER A 325 -4.62 -13.03 -13.52
CA SER A 325 -5.53 -12.35 -14.46
C SER A 325 -6.95 -12.14 -13.89
N LEU A 326 -7.92 -11.82 -14.74
CA LEU A 326 -9.30 -11.51 -14.31
C LEU A 326 -10.34 -12.52 -14.80
N THR A 327 -10.01 -13.35 -15.81
CA THR A 327 -11.00 -14.31 -16.33
C THR A 327 -11.24 -15.45 -15.37
N THR A 328 -12.47 -15.89 -15.27
CA THR A 328 -12.89 -16.99 -14.38
C THR A 328 -11.98 -18.22 -14.50
N GLU A 329 -11.69 -18.64 -15.74
CA GLU A 329 -10.84 -19.81 -15.98
C GLU A 329 -9.42 -19.60 -15.41
N ARG A 330 -8.80 -18.43 -15.65
CA ARG A 330 -7.45 -18.13 -15.17
C ARG A 330 -7.37 -18.02 -13.65
N VAL A 331 -8.38 -17.41 -13.03
CA VAL A 331 -8.46 -17.33 -11.56
C VAL A 331 -8.57 -18.73 -10.97
N LEU A 332 -9.44 -19.59 -11.50
CA LEU A 332 -9.56 -20.98 -11.01
C LEU A 332 -8.25 -21.76 -11.21
N GLN A 333 -7.62 -21.69 -12.39
CA GLN A 333 -6.32 -22.32 -12.64
C GLN A 333 -5.24 -21.87 -11.66
N ALA A 334 -5.18 -20.55 -11.38
CA ALA A 334 -4.20 -19.99 -10.46
C ALA A 334 -4.42 -20.47 -9.01
N VAL A 335 -5.66 -20.52 -8.55
CA VAL A 335 -6.00 -21.02 -7.21
C VAL A 335 -5.76 -22.53 -7.11
N ASP A 336 -6.22 -23.33 -8.09
CA ASP A 336 -5.99 -24.81 -8.13
C ASP A 336 -4.49 -25.11 -8.04
N MET A 337 -3.66 -24.42 -8.85
CA MET A 337 -2.21 -24.62 -8.86
C MET A 337 -1.58 -24.21 -7.52
N THR A 338 -1.93 -23.04 -7.00
CA THR A 338 -1.35 -22.50 -5.75
C THR A 338 -1.64 -23.43 -4.58
N VAL A 339 -2.87 -23.94 -4.48
CA VAL A 339 -3.29 -24.87 -3.43
C VAL A 339 -2.63 -26.24 -3.60
N ALA A 340 -2.51 -26.75 -4.85
CA ALA A 340 -1.84 -28.02 -5.12
C ALA A 340 -0.35 -27.96 -4.74
N MET A 341 0.37 -26.88 -5.11
CA MET A 341 1.78 -26.69 -4.73
C MET A 341 1.95 -26.69 -3.20
N LEU A 342 1.06 -26.02 -2.48
CA LEU A 342 1.10 -26.04 -1.02
C LEU A 342 0.88 -27.45 -0.46
N SER A 343 -0.06 -28.21 -1.01
CA SER A 343 -0.33 -29.61 -0.61
C SER A 343 0.86 -30.53 -0.88
N ASP A 344 1.62 -30.26 -1.93
CA ASP A 344 2.85 -30.98 -2.28
C ASP A 344 4.06 -30.54 -1.43
N GLY A 345 3.87 -29.62 -0.48
CA GLY A 345 4.93 -29.09 0.38
C GLY A 345 5.85 -28.07 -0.30
N VAL A 346 5.45 -27.56 -1.46
CA VAL A 346 6.19 -26.49 -2.18
C VAL A 346 5.79 -25.15 -1.61
N ALA A 347 6.60 -24.63 -0.69
CA ALA A 347 6.38 -23.30 -0.13
C ALA A 347 6.80 -22.19 -1.10
N ALA A 348 6.08 -21.05 -1.06
CA ALA A 348 6.49 -19.84 -1.74
C ALA A 348 7.82 -19.31 -1.18
N SER A 349 8.69 -18.83 -2.05
CA SER A 349 9.97 -18.26 -1.62
C SER A 349 9.77 -16.88 -1.01
N VAL A 350 10.58 -16.56 -0.02
CA VAL A 350 10.54 -15.26 0.65
C VAL A 350 11.33 -14.22 -0.16
N VAL A 351 10.75 -13.05 -0.37
CA VAL A 351 11.41 -11.90 -0.98
C VAL A 351 12.34 -11.25 0.05
N PRO A 352 13.67 -11.20 -0.16
CA PRO A 352 14.61 -10.68 0.84
C PRO A 352 14.29 -9.22 1.24
N ASP A 353 13.96 -8.37 0.27
CA ASP A 353 13.70 -6.94 0.47
C ASP A 353 12.40 -6.67 1.27
N TYR A 354 11.57 -7.69 1.53
CA TYR A 354 10.32 -7.59 2.29
C TYR A 354 10.42 -8.16 3.71
N ARG A 355 11.63 -8.40 4.22
CA ARG A 355 11.86 -9.01 5.54
C ARG A 355 12.30 -8.02 6.61
N ASP A 356 12.69 -6.81 6.23
CA ASP A 356 13.30 -5.85 7.13
C ASP A 356 12.26 -5.28 8.12
N GLU A 357 12.50 -5.51 9.40
CA GLU A 357 11.67 -4.99 10.50
C GLU A 357 12.26 -3.70 11.14
N ASN A 358 13.10 -2.97 10.38
CA ASN A 358 13.76 -1.73 10.85
C ASN A 358 13.77 -0.61 9.79
N VAL A 359 12.83 -0.65 8.86
CA VAL A 359 12.73 0.31 7.75
C VAL A 359 12.56 1.73 8.27
N SER A 360 11.72 1.92 9.29
CA SER A 360 11.52 3.22 9.93
C SER A 360 12.81 3.84 10.44
N ALA A 361 13.70 3.04 11.04
CA ALA A 361 14.99 3.50 11.54
C ALA A 361 15.96 3.88 10.41
N LYS A 362 15.93 3.15 9.29
CA LYS A 362 16.70 3.50 8.08
C LYS A 362 16.23 4.84 7.51
N VAL A 363 14.92 5.00 7.33
CA VAL A 363 14.30 6.22 6.79
C VAL A 363 14.68 7.45 7.63
N VAL A 364 14.51 7.38 8.95
CA VAL A 364 14.86 8.49 9.86
C VAL A 364 16.34 8.86 9.75
N ARG A 365 17.24 7.88 9.68
CA ARG A 365 18.69 8.13 9.53
C ARG A 365 19.02 8.77 8.19
N ILE A 366 18.39 8.33 7.10
CA ILE A 366 18.61 8.90 5.77
C ILE A 366 18.10 10.35 5.72
N ILE A 367 16.89 10.62 6.24
CA ILE A 367 16.35 11.98 6.32
C ILE A 367 17.30 12.89 7.10
N GLN A 368 17.72 12.47 8.30
CA GLN A 368 18.65 13.24 9.13
C GLN A 368 19.98 13.52 8.43
N SER A 369 20.49 12.56 7.66
CA SER A 369 21.77 12.67 6.96
C SER A 369 21.69 13.56 5.73
N TYR A 370 20.64 13.39 4.93
CA TYR A 370 20.57 13.96 3.59
C TYR A 370 19.89 15.32 3.49
N THR A 371 19.12 15.76 4.49
CA THR A 371 18.47 17.08 4.44
C THR A 371 19.48 18.20 4.19
N SER A 372 20.54 18.27 5.00
CA SER A 372 21.58 19.30 4.82
C SER A 372 22.42 19.11 3.57
N ILE A 373 22.64 17.86 3.14
CA ILE A 373 23.37 17.56 1.90
C ILE A 373 22.56 18.07 0.69
N VAL A 374 21.26 17.80 0.65
CA VAL A 374 20.37 18.29 -0.42
C VAL A 374 20.31 19.82 -0.41
N ASP A 375 20.18 20.46 0.76
CA ASP A 375 20.18 21.90 0.88
C ASP A 375 21.47 22.53 0.29
N LYS A 376 22.62 21.94 0.60
CA LYS A 376 23.91 22.42 0.08
C LYS A 376 24.11 22.10 -1.40
N MET A 377 23.88 20.85 -1.80
CA MET A 377 24.28 20.36 -3.14
C MET A 377 23.25 20.69 -4.22
N VAL A 378 21.96 20.67 -3.87
CA VAL A 378 20.86 20.91 -4.82
C VAL A 378 20.39 22.35 -4.76
N TRP A 379 20.11 22.85 -3.56
CA TRP A 379 19.50 24.17 -3.37
C TRP A 379 20.50 25.29 -3.11
N ARG A 380 21.78 24.97 -2.93
CA ARG A 380 22.87 25.92 -2.67
C ARG A 380 22.54 26.86 -1.50
N LYS A 381 21.83 26.36 -0.50
CA LYS A 381 21.60 27.09 0.73
C LYS A 381 22.91 27.17 1.53
N GLY A 382 23.25 28.35 2.00
CA GLY A 382 24.48 28.63 2.74
C GLY A 382 24.45 28.17 4.19
#